data_849e3211376b604c3b4f9ec85a50c950
#
_entry.id   849e3211376b604c3b4f9ec85a50c950
#
_cell.length_a   1.000
_cell.length_b   1.000
_cell.length_c   1.000
_cell.angle_alpha   90.00
_cell.angle_beta   90.00
_cell.angle_gamma   90.00
#
_symmetry.space_group_name_H-M   'P 1'
#
loop_
_entity.id
_entity.type
_entity.pdbx_description
1 polymer ?
#
loop_
_entity_poly.entity_id
_entity_poly.type
_entity_poly.pdbx_seq_one_letter_code
_entity_poly.pdbx_strand_id
1 'polypeptide(L)'
;MISEREAAKYPFLKESLDLVNLLDMTLEDLVDLSQSKILDRAQDRVTQAILKGETDAKLADPMTELLSFPIANMFVTLIGEDFLNRRYALSEALRANELLLEEREDRLAKLARTEYNWDLRIVKEVLDGVQYNYEAGFGDYVRNASAFRESKWKLINRLVRKGYVLLTRAETARLLKEDIQRQIRDMVSKPIKLALPDPFQKRLITIKGVLEENRGKLTGADLPKELIVEALPPCIRSAYQGFLAGRRAGHMERFALTSFLVNTGMEIDDIVKLFVSISDFDEEFTRYQIEHIAGLRGGRTKYTPPMCKTLQTHQVCVNPDRLCDRINHPLSYYRRRIWSIQRRKEEEEKAKNQDNPDS
;
A
#
# COMPACT_ATOMS: atom_id res chain seq x y z
N MET A 1 -4.18 -34.77 7.32
CA MET A 1 -4.71 -33.90 6.27
C MET A 1 -5.40 -32.71 6.92
N ILE A 2 -5.17 -31.51 6.41
CA ILE A 2 -5.88 -30.30 6.83
C ILE A 2 -7.34 -30.36 6.35
N SER A 3 -8.31 -29.84 7.12
CA SER A 3 -9.69 -29.74 6.66
C SER A 3 -9.86 -28.63 5.63
N GLU A 4 -10.85 -28.73 4.72
CA GLU A 4 -11.16 -27.71 3.72
C GLU A 4 -11.37 -26.31 4.38
N ARG A 5 -12.06 -26.27 5.51
CA ARG A 5 -12.31 -25.04 6.26
C ARG A 5 -11.03 -24.42 6.80
N GLU A 6 -10.10 -25.23 7.30
CA GLU A 6 -8.79 -24.75 7.75
C GLU A 6 -7.92 -24.26 6.57
N ALA A 7 -7.96 -25.00 5.45
CA ALA A 7 -7.26 -24.59 4.23
C ALA A 7 -7.80 -23.27 3.66
N ALA A 8 -9.11 -23.06 3.70
CA ALA A 8 -9.78 -21.86 3.23
C ALA A 8 -9.44 -20.61 4.07
N LYS A 9 -9.14 -20.78 5.37
CA LYS A 9 -8.68 -19.66 6.20
C LYS A 9 -7.36 -19.07 5.69
N TYR A 10 -6.42 -19.95 5.33
CA TYR A 10 -5.05 -19.60 4.94
C TYR A 10 -4.66 -20.29 3.63
N PRO A 11 -5.26 -19.89 2.49
CA PRO A 11 -5.09 -20.60 1.22
C PRO A 11 -3.68 -20.48 0.62
N PHE A 12 -2.84 -19.60 1.17
CA PHE A 12 -1.45 -19.39 0.79
C PHE A 12 -0.47 -20.37 1.49
N LEU A 13 -0.92 -21.12 2.49
CA LEU A 13 -0.05 -22.08 3.18
C LEU A 13 0.24 -23.28 2.30
N LYS A 14 1.43 -23.88 2.51
CA LYS A 14 1.86 -25.04 1.76
C LYS A 14 0.84 -26.19 1.82
N GLU A 15 0.35 -26.53 3.04
CA GLU A 15 -0.67 -27.58 3.23
C GLU A 15 -1.97 -27.31 2.44
N SER A 16 -2.35 -26.03 2.28
CA SER A 16 -3.54 -25.61 1.52
C SER A 16 -3.31 -25.71 0.02
N LEU A 17 -2.14 -25.32 -0.45
CA LEU A 17 -1.74 -25.45 -1.86
C LEU A 17 -1.61 -26.95 -2.27
N ASP A 18 -1.07 -27.77 -1.38
CA ASP A 18 -0.98 -29.22 -1.59
C ASP A 18 -2.38 -29.83 -1.72
N LEU A 19 -3.36 -29.37 -0.92
CA LEU A 19 -4.76 -29.81 -1.05
C LEU A 19 -5.36 -29.40 -2.40
N VAL A 20 -5.10 -28.16 -2.87
CA VAL A 20 -5.54 -27.72 -4.20
C VAL A 20 -4.93 -28.57 -5.30
N ASN A 21 -3.63 -28.88 -5.21
CA ASN A 21 -2.94 -29.71 -6.20
C ASN A 21 -3.49 -31.15 -6.24
N LEU A 22 -3.95 -31.69 -5.09
CA LEU A 22 -4.56 -33.04 -5.04
C LEU A 22 -5.93 -33.14 -5.73
N LEU A 23 -6.60 -31.99 -5.96
CA LEU A 23 -7.88 -31.98 -6.69
C LEU A 23 -7.68 -32.15 -8.19
N ASP A 24 -6.45 -32.01 -8.69
CA ASP A 24 -6.04 -32.17 -10.09
C ASP A 24 -6.98 -31.47 -11.10
N MET A 25 -7.49 -30.28 -10.71
CA MET A 25 -8.42 -29.50 -11.52
C MET A 25 -7.65 -28.66 -12.54
N THR A 26 -8.10 -28.73 -13.79
CA THR A 26 -7.60 -27.89 -14.88
C THR A 26 -8.40 -26.57 -14.98
N LEU A 27 -7.91 -25.62 -15.78
CA LEU A 27 -8.67 -24.38 -16.04
C LEU A 27 -9.94 -24.66 -16.82
N GLU A 28 -9.93 -25.69 -17.67
CA GLU A 28 -11.08 -26.15 -18.44
C GLU A 28 -12.19 -26.69 -17.53
N ASP A 29 -11.85 -27.41 -16.47
CA ASP A 29 -12.81 -27.92 -15.48
C ASP A 29 -13.52 -26.78 -14.74
N LEU A 30 -12.84 -25.63 -14.58
CA LEU A 30 -13.38 -24.44 -13.93
C LEU A 30 -14.26 -23.56 -14.85
N VAL A 31 -14.33 -23.89 -16.15
CA VAL A 31 -15.19 -23.18 -17.12
C VAL A 31 -16.66 -23.57 -16.96
N ASP A 32 -16.96 -24.73 -16.39
CA ASP A 32 -18.32 -25.23 -16.23
C ASP A 32 -19.18 -24.25 -15.40
N LEU A 33 -20.44 -24.06 -15.78
CA LEU A 33 -21.40 -23.15 -15.13
C LEU A 33 -21.54 -23.42 -13.62
N SER A 34 -21.36 -24.68 -13.21
CA SER A 34 -21.34 -25.06 -11.80
C SER A 34 -20.18 -24.46 -10.99
N GLN A 35 -19.08 -24.11 -11.67
CA GLN A 35 -17.86 -23.56 -11.06
C GLN A 35 -17.75 -22.03 -11.18
N SER A 36 -18.75 -21.35 -11.75
CA SER A 36 -18.73 -19.89 -11.93
C SER A 36 -18.52 -19.14 -10.62
N LYS A 37 -19.01 -19.67 -9.49
CA LYS A 37 -18.82 -19.10 -8.14
C LYS A 37 -17.36 -18.92 -7.75
N ILE A 38 -16.49 -19.86 -8.15
CA ILE A 38 -15.05 -19.81 -7.87
C ILE A 38 -14.40 -18.66 -8.62
N LEU A 39 -14.76 -18.52 -9.92
CA LEU A 39 -14.25 -17.42 -10.75
C LEU A 39 -14.77 -16.05 -10.29
N ASP A 40 -16.05 -15.99 -9.90
CA ASP A 40 -16.65 -14.77 -9.35
C ASP A 40 -15.96 -14.37 -8.05
N ARG A 41 -15.70 -15.33 -7.16
CA ARG A 41 -14.98 -15.07 -5.93
C ARG A 41 -13.53 -14.65 -6.18
N ALA A 42 -12.86 -15.24 -7.16
CA ALA A 42 -11.50 -14.82 -7.55
C ALA A 42 -11.47 -13.38 -8.06
N GLN A 43 -12.45 -13.01 -8.90
CA GLN A 43 -12.63 -11.62 -9.34
C GLN A 43 -12.92 -10.69 -8.17
N ASP A 44 -13.82 -11.07 -7.25
CA ASP A 44 -14.16 -10.30 -6.05
C ASP A 44 -12.94 -10.00 -5.19
N ARG A 45 -12.06 -10.99 -4.92
CA ARG A 45 -10.84 -10.80 -4.15
C ARG A 45 -9.98 -9.67 -4.71
N VAL A 46 -9.72 -9.70 -6.02
CA VAL A 46 -8.90 -8.69 -6.68
C VAL A 46 -9.62 -7.34 -6.71
N THR A 47 -10.90 -7.33 -7.02
CA THR A 47 -11.70 -6.10 -7.07
C THR A 47 -11.82 -5.44 -5.70
N GLN A 48 -12.05 -6.21 -4.63
CA GLN A 48 -12.07 -5.70 -3.26
C GLN A 48 -10.70 -5.13 -2.86
N ALA A 49 -9.60 -5.81 -3.19
CA ALA A 49 -8.26 -5.30 -2.98
C ALA A 49 -8.07 -3.95 -3.70
N ILE A 50 -8.53 -3.80 -4.94
CA ILE A 50 -8.46 -2.54 -5.69
C ILE A 50 -9.31 -1.46 -5.02
N LEU A 51 -10.58 -1.72 -4.73
CA LEU A 51 -11.52 -0.70 -4.29
C LEU A 51 -11.38 -0.34 -2.81
N LYS A 52 -11.25 -1.34 -1.95
CA LYS A 52 -11.28 -1.19 -0.48
C LYS A 52 -9.88 -1.27 0.15
N GLY A 53 -8.95 -2.06 -0.43
CA GLY A 53 -7.64 -2.36 0.15
C GLY A 53 -7.67 -3.49 1.16
N GLU A 54 -8.79 -4.17 1.29
CA GLU A 54 -9.02 -5.31 2.18
C GLU A 54 -9.94 -6.31 1.49
N THR A 55 -9.80 -7.59 1.82
CA THR A 55 -10.56 -8.71 1.26
C THR A 55 -11.33 -9.37 2.39
N ASP A 56 -12.63 -9.58 2.22
CA ASP A 56 -13.47 -10.27 3.20
C ASP A 56 -13.22 -11.80 3.22
N ALA A 57 -13.48 -12.42 4.36
CA ALA A 57 -13.38 -13.88 4.52
C ALA A 57 -14.78 -14.52 4.37
N LYS A 58 -15.01 -15.20 3.24
CA LYS A 58 -16.29 -15.92 2.96
C LYS A 58 -16.16 -17.41 3.29
N LEU A 59 -16.00 -17.75 4.57
CA LEU A 59 -15.76 -19.12 5.03
C LEU A 59 -17.02 -20.01 5.06
N ALA A 60 -18.15 -19.52 4.60
CA ALA A 60 -19.39 -20.30 4.47
C ALA A 60 -19.29 -21.37 3.34
N ASP A 61 -18.51 -21.08 2.30
CA ASP A 61 -18.18 -22.02 1.23
C ASP A 61 -16.65 -22.21 1.17
N PRO A 62 -16.09 -23.11 1.97
CA PRO A 62 -14.64 -23.26 2.10
C PRO A 62 -13.94 -23.64 0.81
N MET A 63 -14.57 -24.47 -0.03
CA MET A 63 -13.97 -24.92 -1.28
C MET A 63 -13.87 -23.77 -2.30
N THR A 64 -14.93 -22.99 -2.45
CA THR A 64 -14.89 -21.75 -3.27
C THR A 64 -13.84 -20.78 -2.76
N GLU A 65 -13.74 -20.60 -1.44
CA GLU A 65 -12.75 -19.69 -0.84
C GLU A 65 -11.29 -20.17 -1.08
N LEU A 66 -11.05 -21.47 -0.97
CA LEU A 66 -9.76 -22.10 -1.21
C LEU A 66 -9.33 -21.99 -2.68
N LEU A 67 -10.20 -22.41 -3.61
CA LEU A 67 -9.89 -22.47 -5.04
C LEU A 67 -9.84 -21.09 -5.70
N SER A 68 -10.57 -20.12 -5.20
CA SER A 68 -10.53 -18.74 -5.73
C SER A 68 -9.19 -18.02 -5.50
N PHE A 69 -8.41 -18.42 -4.50
CA PHE A 69 -7.14 -17.76 -4.18
C PHE A 69 -6.06 -17.94 -5.29
N PRO A 70 -5.72 -19.17 -5.75
CA PRO A 70 -4.75 -19.34 -6.83
C PRO A 70 -5.20 -18.67 -8.14
N ILE A 71 -6.52 -18.65 -8.42
CA ILE A 71 -7.07 -17.97 -9.60
C ILE A 71 -6.92 -16.43 -9.47
N ALA A 72 -7.19 -15.88 -8.30
CA ALA A 72 -6.98 -14.46 -8.04
C ALA A 72 -5.49 -14.09 -8.19
N ASN A 73 -4.57 -14.92 -7.66
CA ASN A 73 -3.13 -14.76 -7.87
C ASN A 73 -2.77 -14.75 -9.34
N MET A 74 -3.34 -15.66 -10.13
CA MET A 74 -3.13 -15.72 -11.57
C MET A 74 -3.60 -14.42 -12.26
N PHE A 75 -4.78 -13.88 -11.92
CA PHE A 75 -5.26 -12.62 -12.47
C PHE A 75 -4.31 -11.46 -12.14
N VAL A 76 -3.88 -11.35 -10.89
CA VAL A 76 -2.94 -10.30 -10.45
C VAL A 76 -1.61 -10.42 -11.21
N THR A 77 -1.08 -11.62 -11.34
CA THR A 77 0.18 -11.90 -12.05
C THR A 77 0.09 -11.56 -13.55
N LEU A 78 -1.04 -11.89 -14.21
CA LEU A 78 -1.26 -11.59 -15.63
C LEU A 78 -1.48 -10.09 -15.92
N ILE A 79 -1.97 -9.34 -14.93
CA ILE A 79 -2.02 -7.88 -15.01
C ILE A 79 -0.61 -7.30 -14.90
N GLY A 80 0.23 -7.83 -14.02
CA GLY A 80 1.67 -7.56 -13.94
C GLY A 80 2.02 -6.17 -13.40
N GLU A 81 1.10 -5.49 -12.69
CA GLU A 81 1.36 -4.17 -12.11
C GLU A 81 1.87 -4.28 -10.66
N ASP A 82 3.08 -3.83 -10.39
CA ASP A 82 3.69 -3.89 -9.05
C ASP A 82 2.84 -3.18 -7.97
N PHE A 83 2.11 -2.14 -8.35
CA PHE A 83 1.15 -1.50 -7.46
C PHE A 83 0.02 -2.46 -7.05
N LEU A 84 -0.58 -3.18 -8.01
CA LEU A 84 -1.63 -4.15 -7.74
C LEU A 84 -1.10 -5.33 -6.93
N ASN A 85 0.10 -5.82 -7.26
CA ASN A 85 0.78 -6.90 -6.53
C ASN A 85 0.92 -6.55 -5.03
N ARG A 86 1.38 -5.33 -4.72
CA ARG A 86 1.51 -4.85 -3.33
C ARG A 86 0.17 -4.72 -2.63
N ARG A 87 -0.82 -4.15 -3.31
CA ARG A 87 -2.13 -3.88 -2.74
C ARG A 87 -2.91 -5.17 -2.47
N TYR A 88 -2.88 -6.10 -3.41
CA TYR A 88 -3.49 -7.41 -3.27
C TYR A 88 -2.84 -8.23 -2.15
N ALA A 89 -1.51 -8.30 -2.12
CA ALA A 89 -0.79 -8.99 -1.05
C ALA A 89 -1.10 -8.41 0.33
N LEU A 90 -1.23 -7.08 0.44
CA LEU A 90 -1.63 -6.44 1.69
C LEU A 90 -3.06 -6.79 2.08
N SER A 91 -4.02 -6.77 1.14
CA SER A 91 -5.42 -7.06 1.43
C SER A 91 -5.64 -8.49 1.92
N GLU A 92 -5.00 -9.46 1.28
CA GLU A 92 -5.03 -10.86 1.72
C GLU A 92 -4.32 -11.08 3.06
N ALA A 93 -3.23 -10.37 3.32
CA ALA A 93 -2.54 -10.42 4.60
C ALA A 93 -3.36 -9.77 5.73
N LEU A 94 -4.14 -8.72 5.46
CA LEU A 94 -5.09 -8.14 6.42
C LEU A 94 -6.20 -9.12 6.76
N ARG A 95 -6.79 -9.76 5.74
CA ARG A 95 -7.76 -10.84 5.93
C ARG A 95 -7.21 -11.96 6.81
N ALA A 96 -5.98 -12.40 6.55
CA ALA A 96 -5.33 -13.43 7.35
C ALA A 96 -5.08 -12.97 8.79
N ASN A 97 -4.70 -11.71 9.00
CA ASN A 97 -4.47 -11.15 10.35
C ASN A 97 -5.74 -11.16 11.20
N GLU A 98 -6.90 -10.84 10.63
CA GLU A 98 -8.20 -10.93 11.34
C GLU A 98 -8.46 -12.35 11.83
N LEU A 99 -8.27 -13.34 10.96
CA LEU A 99 -8.43 -14.75 11.32
C LEU A 99 -7.40 -15.23 12.36
N LEU A 100 -6.15 -14.76 12.28
CA LEU A 100 -5.09 -15.09 13.25
C LEU A 100 -5.40 -14.56 14.65
N LEU A 101 -6.09 -13.43 14.78
CA LEU A 101 -6.51 -12.90 16.08
C LEU A 101 -7.50 -13.82 16.82
N GLU A 102 -8.24 -14.63 16.08
CA GLU A 102 -9.21 -15.59 16.63
C GLU A 102 -8.62 -16.98 16.85
N GLU A 103 -7.42 -17.26 16.31
CA GLU A 103 -6.78 -18.57 16.42
C GLU A 103 -6.32 -18.89 17.86
N ARG A 104 -6.24 -20.18 18.17
CA ARG A 104 -5.67 -20.67 19.41
C ARG A 104 -4.15 -20.40 19.44
N GLU A 105 -3.61 -20.18 20.64
CA GLU A 105 -2.18 -19.87 20.85
C GLU A 105 -1.25 -20.93 20.24
N ASP A 106 -1.57 -22.20 20.41
CA ASP A 106 -0.79 -23.32 19.89
C ASP A 106 -0.79 -23.35 18.36
N ARG A 107 -1.94 -23.03 17.72
CA ARG A 107 -2.09 -22.97 16.28
C ARG A 107 -1.29 -21.82 15.67
N LEU A 108 -1.38 -20.62 16.26
CA LEU A 108 -0.62 -19.47 15.81
C LEU A 108 0.89 -19.72 15.91
N ALA A 109 1.34 -20.30 17.07
CA ALA A 109 2.74 -20.65 17.24
C ALA A 109 3.21 -21.72 16.25
N LYS A 110 2.39 -22.75 15.98
CA LYS A 110 2.67 -23.78 14.96
C LYS A 110 2.87 -23.13 13.60
N LEU A 111 1.94 -22.27 13.17
CA LEU A 111 1.99 -21.60 11.88
C LEU A 111 3.27 -20.75 11.74
N ALA A 112 3.61 -19.94 12.74
CA ALA A 112 4.83 -19.13 12.74
C ALA A 112 6.11 -19.99 12.60
N ARG A 113 6.16 -21.13 13.29
CA ARG A 113 7.33 -22.03 13.28
C ARG A 113 7.44 -22.82 11.98
N THR A 114 6.35 -23.42 11.52
CA THR A 114 6.39 -24.35 10.38
C THR A 114 6.44 -23.65 9.03
N GLU A 115 5.71 -22.55 8.86
CA GLU A 115 5.64 -21.84 7.57
C GLU A 115 6.72 -20.76 7.44
N TYR A 116 7.06 -20.08 8.55
CA TYR A 116 7.94 -18.92 8.51
C TYR A 116 9.26 -19.12 9.28
N ASN A 117 9.49 -20.32 9.81
CA ASN A 117 10.71 -20.70 10.53
C ASN A 117 11.04 -19.77 11.71
N TRP A 118 10.02 -19.22 12.41
CA TRP A 118 10.27 -18.40 13.57
C TRP A 118 10.74 -19.22 14.76
N ASP A 119 11.73 -18.70 15.49
CA ASP A 119 12.01 -19.17 16.84
C ASP A 119 11.02 -18.50 17.81
N LEU A 120 9.83 -19.09 17.90
CA LEU A 120 8.71 -18.60 18.71
C LEU A 120 8.42 -19.60 19.83
N ARG A 121 8.32 -19.11 21.06
CA ARG A 121 7.97 -19.90 22.25
C ARG A 121 6.66 -19.40 22.83
N ILE A 122 5.84 -20.32 23.33
CA ILE A 122 4.62 -19.99 24.06
C ILE A 122 5.02 -19.74 25.51
N VAL A 123 4.60 -18.61 26.06
CA VAL A 123 4.77 -18.24 27.46
C VAL A 123 3.42 -17.78 28.02
N LYS A 124 3.32 -17.67 29.33
CA LYS A 124 2.14 -17.15 30.01
C LYS A 124 2.60 -16.25 31.14
N GLU A 125 2.97 -15.02 30.79
CA GLU A 125 3.50 -14.07 31.76
C GLU A 125 2.63 -12.81 31.80
N VAL A 126 2.40 -12.28 32.99
CA VAL A 126 1.75 -10.99 33.19
C VAL A 126 2.77 -10.04 33.79
N LEU A 127 3.13 -8.98 33.07
CA LEU A 127 4.07 -7.95 33.50
C LEU A 127 3.39 -6.59 33.32
N ASP A 128 3.38 -5.78 34.34
CA ASP A 128 2.77 -4.45 34.38
C ASP A 128 1.29 -4.43 33.85
N GLY A 129 0.54 -5.49 34.16
CA GLY A 129 -0.87 -5.65 33.74
C GLY A 129 -1.04 -6.09 32.29
N VAL A 130 0.03 -6.33 31.53
CA VAL A 130 0.00 -6.83 30.16
C VAL A 130 0.27 -8.32 30.14
N GLN A 131 -0.62 -9.09 29.48
CA GLN A 131 -0.43 -10.51 29.27
C GLN A 131 0.41 -10.77 28.02
N TYR A 132 1.58 -11.35 28.21
CA TYR A 132 2.45 -11.85 27.15
C TYR A 132 2.19 -13.34 26.92
N ASN A 133 2.02 -13.70 25.65
CA ASN A 133 1.67 -15.07 25.24
C ASN A 133 2.84 -15.77 24.55
N TYR A 134 3.81 -14.98 24.02
CA TYR A 134 4.92 -15.50 23.22
C TYR A 134 6.24 -14.80 23.53
N GLU A 135 7.31 -15.53 23.26
CA GLU A 135 8.67 -15.03 23.09
C GLU A 135 9.13 -15.30 21.68
N ALA A 136 9.43 -14.26 20.90
CA ALA A 136 9.97 -14.37 19.54
C ALA A 136 11.47 -14.11 19.54
N GLY A 137 12.22 -14.91 18.82
CA GLY A 137 13.65 -14.68 18.60
C GLY A 137 13.90 -13.27 18.06
N PHE A 138 14.95 -12.62 18.53
CA PHE A 138 15.31 -11.24 18.16
C PHE A 138 15.35 -11.01 16.64
N GLY A 139 15.93 -11.95 15.87
CA GLY A 139 16.04 -11.84 14.43
C GLY A 139 14.69 -11.80 13.73
N ASP A 140 13.75 -12.66 14.16
CA ASP A 140 12.40 -12.74 13.61
C ASP A 140 11.59 -11.49 13.95
N TYR A 141 11.73 -11.00 15.17
CA TYR A 141 11.12 -9.74 15.57
C TYR A 141 11.59 -8.57 14.70
N VAL A 142 12.91 -8.35 14.60
CA VAL A 142 13.48 -7.20 13.88
C VAL A 142 13.13 -7.25 12.40
N ARG A 143 13.19 -8.44 11.77
CA ARG A 143 12.84 -8.62 10.36
C ARG A 143 11.43 -8.09 10.03
N ASN A 144 10.47 -8.31 10.92
CA ASN A 144 9.08 -7.92 10.71
C ASN A 144 8.75 -6.55 11.30
N ALA A 145 9.28 -6.22 12.48
CA ALA A 145 9.04 -4.94 13.15
C ALA A 145 9.67 -3.75 12.41
N SER A 146 10.69 -3.95 11.58
CA SER A 146 11.34 -2.90 10.77
C SER A 146 10.38 -2.20 9.81
N ALA A 147 9.28 -2.85 9.42
CA ALA A 147 8.23 -2.25 8.59
C ALA A 147 7.39 -1.19 9.33
N PHE A 148 7.43 -1.16 10.68
CA PHE A 148 6.58 -0.30 11.49
C PHE A 148 7.29 0.98 11.93
N ARG A 149 6.58 2.11 11.83
CA ARG A 149 7.10 3.44 12.24
C ARG A 149 6.75 3.81 13.68
N GLU A 150 5.77 3.15 14.27
CA GLU A 150 5.30 3.42 15.62
C GLU A 150 6.38 3.09 16.66
N SER A 151 6.53 3.96 17.69
CA SER A 151 7.56 3.81 18.72
C SER A 151 7.47 2.49 19.50
N LYS A 152 6.27 1.95 19.69
CA LYS A 152 6.06 0.67 20.41
C LYS A 152 6.76 -0.52 19.75
N TRP A 153 7.04 -0.45 18.42
CA TRP A 153 7.73 -1.51 17.68
C TRP A 153 9.25 -1.36 17.68
N LYS A 154 9.76 -0.21 18.14
CA LYS A 154 11.22 -0.04 18.28
C LYS A 154 11.72 -0.93 19.40
N LEU A 155 12.81 -1.65 19.15
CA LEU A 155 13.37 -2.62 20.09
C LEU A 155 13.67 -2.02 21.47
N ILE A 156 14.10 -0.74 21.50
CA ILE A 156 14.37 -0.02 22.76
C ILE A 156 13.13 0.09 23.67
N ASN A 157 11.94 -0.04 23.12
CA ASN A 157 10.67 0.03 23.84
C ASN A 157 10.05 -1.37 24.06
N ARG A 158 10.83 -2.43 23.89
CA ARG A 158 10.37 -3.82 24.06
C ARG A 158 11.02 -4.49 25.25
N LEU A 159 10.28 -5.41 25.86
CA LEU A 159 10.85 -6.30 26.84
C LEU A 159 11.65 -7.38 26.13
N VAL A 160 12.95 -7.37 26.35
CA VAL A 160 13.89 -8.31 25.74
C VAL A 160 14.57 -9.12 26.84
N ARG A 161 14.56 -10.45 26.71
CA ARG A 161 15.16 -11.38 27.67
C ARG A 161 15.90 -12.49 26.94
N LYS A 162 17.19 -12.65 27.23
CA LYS A 162 18.03 -13.74 26.65
C LYS A 162 17.92 -13.91 25.14
N GLY A 163 17.82 -12.80 24.40
CA GLY A 163 17.72 -12.82 22.94
C GLY A 163 16.29 -13.01 22.38
N TYR A 164 15.27 -12.98 23.25
CA TYR A 164 13.86 -13.07 22.88
C TYR A 164 13.11 -11.79 23.25
N VAL A 165 12.16 -11.43 22.39
CA VAL A 165 11.24 -10.30 22.60
C VAL A 165 9.89 -10.84 23.05
N LEU A 166 9.37 -10.34 24.18
CA LEU A 166 8.04 -10.70 24.66
C LEU A 166 6.97 -10.04 23.80
N LEU A 167 5.97 -10.84 23.43
CA LEU A 167 4.89 -10.42 22.54
C LEU A 167 3.52 -10.85 23.09
N THR A 168 2.56 -9.97 22.95
CA THR A 168 1.14 -10.33 23.11
C THR A 168 0.67 -11.13 21.88
N ARG A 169 -0.49 -11.78 21.99
CA ARG A 169 -1.10 -12.50 20.87
C ARG A 169 -1.37 -11.58 19.66
N ALA A 170 -1.91 -10.40 19.91
CA ALA A 170 -2.20 -9.42 18.86
C ALA A 170 -0.93 -8.91 18.17
N GLU A 171 0.15 -8.69 18.92
CA GLU A 171 1.43 -8.29 18.36
C GLU A 171 2.06 -9.40 17.51
N THR A 172 1.95 -10.65 17.95
CA THR A 172 2.46 -11.80 17.19
C THR A 172 1.70 -11.96 15.86
N ALA A 173 0.36 -11.90 15.88
CA ALA A 173 -0.44 -11.92 14.66
C ALA A 173 -0.09 -10.76 13.72
N ARG A 174 0.10 -9.56 14.27
CA ARG A 174 0.47 -8.36 13.52
C ARG A 174 1.84 -8.47 12.85
N LEU A 175 2.82 -9.04 13.51
CA LEU A 175 4.16 -9.29 12.93
C LEU A 175 4.10 -10.40 11.87
N LEU A 176 3.36 -11.47 12.14
CA LEU A 176 3.21 -12.59 11.21
C LEU A 176 2.54 -12.16 9.89
N LYS A 177 1.63 -11.18 9.95
CA LYS A 177 1.02 -10.57 8.76
C LYS A 177 2.07 -10.04 7.77
N GLU A 178 3.21 -9.53 8.24
CA GLU A 178 4.26 -9.02 7.35
C GLU A 178 4.95 -10.14 6.55
N ASP A 179 5.15 -11.33 7.17
CA ASP A 179 5.66 -12.51 6.47
C ASP A 179 4.64 -13.02 5.44
N ILE A 180 3.36 -13.08 5.81
CA ILE A 180 2.26 -13.46 4.92
C ILE A 180 2.20 -12.52 3.71
N GLN A 181 2.28 -11.21 3.94
CA GLN A 181 2.26 -10.22 2.87
C GLN A 181 3.44 -10.40 1.90
N ARG A 182 4.65 -10.66 2.42
CA ARG A 182 5.82 -10.94 1.58
C ARG A 182 5.61 -12.20 0.74
N GLN A 183 5.17 -13.28 1.36
CA GLN A 183 4.92 -14.55 0.67
C GLN A 183 3.92 -14.39 -0.48
N ILE A 184 2.77 -13.75 -0.24
CA ILE A 184 1.75 -13.54 -1.28
C ILE A 184 2.29 -12.61 -2.37
N ARG A 185 3.02 -11.54 -2.01
CA ARG A 185 3.66 -10.67 -2.98
C ARG A 185 4.64 -11.43 -3.87
N ASP A 186 5.46 -12.30 -3.30
CA ASP A 186 6.42 -13.12 -4.05
C ASP A 186 5.72 -14.10 -5.00
N MET A 187 4.56 -14.65 -4.59
CA MET A 187 3.73 -15.50 -5.46
C MET A 187 3.25 -14.76 -6.71
N VAL A 188 2.74 -13.52 -6.55
CA VAL A 188 2.14 -12.77 -7.67
C VAL A 188 3.13 -11.92 -8.47
N SER A 189 4.38 -11.83 -8.04
CA SER A 189 5.41 -11.02 -8.72
C SER A 189 6.15 -11.75 -9.84
N LYS A 190 5.95 -13.07 -9.96
CA LYS A 190 6.61 -13.89 -11.00
C LYS A 190 5.78 -13.86 -12.28
N PRO A 191 6.30 -13.29 -13.38
CA PRO A 191 5.52 -13.20 -14.61
C PRO A 191 5.20 -14.61 -15.16
N ILE A 192 3.96 -14.81 -15.58
CA ILE A 192 3.50 -16.02 -16.25
C ILE A 192 2.97 -15.68 -17.64
N LYS A 193 3.14 -16.61 -18.58
CA LYS A 193 2.51 -16.56 -19.90
C LYS A 193 1.56 -17.73 -19.98
N LEU A 194 0.27 -17.46 -20.03
CA LEU A 194 -0.76 -18.48 -20.05
C LEU A 194 -1.88 -18.05 -21.00
N ALA A 195 -2.31 -18.95 -21.89
CA ALA A 195 -3.55 -18.77 -22.66
C ALA A 195 -4.72 -19.05 -21.73
N LEU A 196 -5.67 -18.14 -21.64
CA LEU A 196 -6.83 -18.26 -20.77
C LEU A 196 -8.06 -18.66 -21.59
N PRO A 197 -8.92 -19.55 -21.05
CA PRO A 197 -10.27 -19.76 -21.57
C PRO A 197 -11.12 -18.48 -21.50
N ASP A 198 -12.13 -18.35 -22.37
CA ASP A 198 -12.98 -17.15 -22.49
C ASP A 198 -13.57 -16.64 -21.16
N PRO A 199 -14.10 -17.47 -20.26
CA PRO A 199 -14.65 -17.00 -18.98
C PRO A 199 -13.62 -16.30 -18.09
N PHE A 200 -12.36 -16.74 -18.13
CA PHE A 200 -11.26 -16.10 -17.40
C PHE A 200 -10.84 -14.78 -18.06
N GLN A 201 -10.76 -14.74 -19.40
CA GLN A 201 -10.43 -13.54 -20.12
C GLN A 201 -11.44 -12.41 -19.84
N LYS A 202 -12.75 -12.73 -19.84
CA LYS A 202 -13.81 -11.75 -19.51
C LYS A 202 -13.62 -11.15 -18.13
N ARG A 203 -13.31 -11.97 -17.12
CA ARG A 203 -13.06 -11.48 -15.75
C ARG A 203 -11.79 -10.67 -15.64
N LEU A 204 -10.72 -11.08 -16.32
CA LEU A 204 -9.48 -10.32 -16.39
C LEU A 204 -9.69 -8.92 -16.99
N ILE A 205 -10.49 -8.81 -18.08
CA ILE A 205 -10.86 -7.54 -18.70
C ILE A 205 -11.66 -6.67 -17.70
N THR A 206 -12.61 -7.26 -16.98
CA THR A 206 -13.39 -6.55 -15.96
C THR A 206 -12.49 -6.01 -14.85
N ILE A 207 -11.55 -6.82 -14.33
CA ILE A 207 -10.60 -6.39 -13.29
C ILE A 207 -9.73 -5.25 -13.82
N LYS A 208 -9.22 -5.34 -15.06
CA LYS A 208 -8.44 -4.27 -15.69
C LYS A 208 -9.25 -2.98 -15.81
N GLY A 209 -10.53 -3.06 -16.21
CA GLY A 209 -11.43 -1.90 -16.24
C GLY A 209 -11.57 -1.23 -14.86
N VAL A 210 -11.84 -2.02 -13.81
CA VAL A 210 -11.92 -1.50 -12.43
C VAL A 210 -10.59 -0.88 -11.99
N LEU A 211 -9.45 -1.47 -12.35
CA LEU A 211 -8.13 -0.93 -12.02
C LEU A 211 -7.89 0.40 -12.72
N GLU A 212 -8.17 0.51 -14.02
CA GLU A 212 -8.02 1.73 -14.81
C GLU A 212 -8.90 2.87 -14.25
N GLU A 213 -10.19 2.61 -14.01
CA GLU A 213 -11.12 3.60 -13.45
C GLU A 213 -10.71 4.13 -12.07
N ASN A 214 -9.98 3.32 -11.30
CA ASN A 214 -9.55 3.68 -9.95
C ASN A 214 -8.05 4.03 -9.86
N ARG A 215 -7.31 3.93 -10.95
CA ARG A 215 -5.86 4.14 -10.99
C ARG A 215 -5.45 5.49 -10.40
N GLY A 216 -6.11 6.56 -10.82
CA GLY A 216 -5.85 7.91 -10.31
C GLY A 216 -6.10 8.06 -8.81
N LYS A 217 -7.16 7.43 -8.29
CA LYS A 217 -7.48 7.43 -6.85
C LYS A 217 -6.45 6.63 -6.02
N LEU A 218 -5.87 5.58 -6.61
CA LEU A 218 -5.09 4.58 -5.91
C LEU A 218 -3.59 4.83 -5.96
N THR A 219 -3.04 5.20 -7.12
CA THR A 219 -1.59 5.35 -7.30
C THR A 219 -1.12 6.76 -7.00
N GLY A 220 -2.05 7.71 -6.98
CA GLY A 220 -1.70 9.14 -6.95
C GLY A 220 -0.84 9.57 -8.16
N ALA A 221 -0.83 8.75 -9.22
CA ALA A 221 -0.04 8.96 -10.42
C ALA A 221 -0.69 9.94 -11.40
N ASP A 222 -1.98 10.25 -11.22
CA ASP A 222 -2.67 11.28 -12.03
C ASP A 222 -2.61 12.64 -11.34
N LEU A 223 -1.40 13.03 -10.96
CA LEU A 223 -1.13 14.45 -10.84
C LEU A 223 -0.98 14.96 -12.29
N PRO A 224 -1.68 16.04 -12.64
CA PRO A 224 -1.51 16.64 -13.96
C PRO A 224 -0.02 16.85 -14.22
N LYS A 225 0.43 16.60 -15.45
CA LYS A 225 1.83 16.87 -15.84
C LYS A 225 2.22 18.34 -15.62
N GLU A 226 1.23 19.23 -15.61
CA GLU A 226 1.38 20.63 -15.26
C GLU A 226 0.98 20.88 -13.80
N LEU A 227 1.80 21.64 -13.09
CA LEU A 227 1.57 22.01 -11.69
C LEU A 227 0.32 22.90 -11.59
N ILE A 228 -0.72 22.43 -10.92
CA ILE A 228 -1.90 23.26 -10.62
C ILE A 228 -1.59 24.09 -9.36
N VAL A 229 -1.15 25.31 -9.56
CA VAL A 229 -0.74 26.22 -8.46
C VAL A 229 -1.88 26.47 -7.46
N GLU A 230 -3.13 26.51 -7.93
CA GLU A 230 -4.32 26.67 -7.09
C GLU A 230 -4.59 25.49 -6.14
N ALA A 231 -4.05 24.32 -6.48
CA ALA A 231 -4.20 23.12 -5.68
C ALA A 231 -3.08 22.95 -4.64
N LEU A 232 -2.03 23.78 -4.68
CA LEU A 232 -0.91 23.69 -3.74
C LEU A 232 -1.38 23.86 -2.29
N PRO A 233 -0.86 23.04 -1.36
CA PRO A 233 -1.08 23.27 0.07
C PRO A 233 -0.48 24.63 0.48
N PRO A 234 -1.07 25.32 1.47
CA PRO A 234 -0.63 26.68 1.86
C PRO A 234 0.87 26.79 2.13
N CYS A 235 1.46 25.82 2.81
CA CYS A 235 2.89 25.76 3.10
C CYS A 235 3.77 25.67 1.83
N ILE A 236 3.39 24.80 0.88
CA ILE A 236 4.11 24.65 -0.40
C ILE A 236 3.88 25.85 -1.32
N ARG A 237 2.66 26.39 -1.34
CA ARG A 237 2.35 27.61 -2.10
C ARG A 237 3.17 28.79 -1.63
N SER A 238 3.27 28.99 -0.31
CA SER A 238 4.10 30.05 0.28
C SER A 238 5.59 29.90 -0.09
N ALA A 239 6.11 28.67 -0.02
CA ALA A 239 7.47 28.37 -0.44
C ALA A 239 7.65 28.67 -1.94
N TYR A 240 6.78 28.15 -2.80
CA TYR A 240 6.81 28.33 -4.25
C TYR A 240 6.81 29.81 -4.66
N GLN A 241 5.86 30.57 -4.10
CA GLN A 241 5.78 32.03 -4.34
C GLN A 241 7.01 32.78 -3.81
N GLY A 242 7.51 32.36 -2.63
CA GLY A 242 8.73 32.92 -2.04
C GLY A 242 9.95 32.71 -2.95
N PHE A 243 10.09 31.54 -3.56
CA PHE A 243 11.17 31.25 -4.50
C PHE A 243 11.07 32.06 -5.78
N LEU A 244 9.87 32.18 -6.36
CA LEU A 244 9.64 33.03 -7.53
C LEU A 244 9.97 34.51 -7.23
N ALA A 245 9.75 34.95 -5.99
CA ALA A 245 10.09 36.30 -5.55
C ALA A 245 11.57 36.48 -5.11
N GLY A 246 12.42 35.45 -5.28
CA GLY A 246 13.83 35.49 -4.88
C GLY A 246 14.07 35.44 -3.37
N ARG A 247 13.07 35.07 -2.58
CA ARG A 247 13.20 34.99 -1.11
C ARG A 247 14.13 33.83 -0.72
N ARG A 248 15.08 34.12 0.16
CA ARG A 248 15.90 33.05 0.76
C ARG A 248 15.04 32.12 1.59
N ALA A 249 15.25 30.80 1.40
CA ALA A 249 14.55 29.77 2.13
C ALA A 249 15.50 28.88 2.92
N GLY A 250 15.06 28.45 4.09
CA GLY A 250 15.80 27.50 4.92
C GLY A 250 15.90 26.12 4.27
N HIS A 251 16.81 25.30 4.75
CA HIS A 251 17.05 23.95 4.20
C HIS A 251 15.77 23.09 4.14
N MET A 252 14.97 23.08 5.22
CA MET A 252 13.74 22.30 5.27
C MET A 252 12.69 22.79 4.27
N GLU A 253 12.59 24.09 4.05
CA GLU A 253 11.65 24.66 3.08
C GLU A 253 12.07 24.32 1.65
N ARG A 254 13.38 24.41 1.33
CA ARG A 254 13.95 24.00 0.04
C ARG A 254 13.67 22.50 -0.21
N PHE A 255 13.96 21.66 0.79
CA PHE A 255 13.73 20.22 0.69
C PHE A 255 12.26 19.88 0.50
N ALA A 256 11.34 20.51 1.27
CA ALA A 256 9.92 20.29 1.18
C ALA A 256 9.37 20.68 -0.19
N LEU A 257 9.75 21.84 -0.72
CA LEU A 257 9.32 22.29 -2.04
C LEU A 257 9.87 21.39 -3.14
N THR A 258 11.18 21.14 -3.18
CA THR A 258 11.84 20.34 -4.21
C THR A 258 11.27 18.91 -4.25
N SER A 259 11.19 18.23 -3.09
CA SER A 259 10.64 16.90 -3.02
C SER A 259 9.15 16.85 -3.39
N PHE A 260 8.40 17.91 -3.12
CA PHE A 260 7.01 18.04 -3.54
C PHE A 260 6.91 18.14 -5.07
N LEU A 261 7.67 19.06 -5.69
CA LEU A 261 7.65 19.28 -7.13
C LEU A 261 8.11 18.04 -7.91
N VAL A 262 9.18 17.39 -7.46
CA VAL A 262 9.62 16.08 -8.03
C VAL A 262 8.52 15.02 -7.97
N ASN A 263 7.74 14.99 -6.88
CA ASN A 263 6.66 14.02 -6.74
C ASN A 263 5.36 14.42 -7.46
N THR A 264 5.22 15.67 -7.87
CA THR A 264 4.14 16.11 -8.77
C THR A 264 4.47 15.94 -10.25
N GLY A 265 5.69 15.47 -10.57
CA GLY A 265 6.08 15.17 -11.95
C GLY A 265 6.65 16.36 -12.72
N MET A 266 7.01 17.45 -12.03
CA MET A 266 7.69 18.59 -12.64
C MET A 266 9.09 18.16 -13.12
N GLU A 267 9.47 18.58 -14.33
CA GLU A 267 10.78 18.29 -14.90
C GLU A 267 11.90 18.95 -14.08
N ILE A 268 13.06 18.29 -14.00
CA ILE A 268 14.19 18.76 -13.19
C ILE A 268 14.64 20.16 -13.62
N ASP A 269 14.71 20.41 -14.94
CA ASP A 269 15.12 21.70 -15.47
C ASP A 269 14.17 22.83 -15.07
N ASP A 270 12.88 22.56 -14.98
CA ASP A 270 11.89 23.55 -14.54
C ASP A 270 11.98 23.79 -13.04
N ILE A 271 12.30 22.76 -12.25
CA ILE A 271 12.59 22.94 -10.81
C ILE A 271 13.86 23.78 -10.63
N VAL A 272 14.94 23.52 -11.39
CA VAL A 272 16.18 24.31 -11.32
C VAL A 272 15.90 25.79 -11.61
N LYS A 273 15.09 26.10 -12.64
CA LYS A 273 14.70 27.47 -12.99
C LYS A 273 14.04 28.24 -11.85
N LEU A 274 13.27 27.56 -10.98
CA LEU A 274 12.66 28.21 -9.81
C LEU A 274 13.70 28.73 -8.82
N PHE A 275 14.88 28.13 -8.79
CA PHE A 275 15.95 28.54 -7.87
C PHE A 275 16.82 29.69 -8.40
N VAL A 276 16.76 29.99 -9.70
CA VAL A 276 17.60 31.03 -10.35
C VAL A 276 17.42 32.39 -9.73
N SER A 277 16.22 32.70 -9.23
CA SER A 277 15.91 33.99 -8.62
C SER A 277 16.54 34.19 -7.22
N ILE A 278 17.10 33.14 -6.61
CA ILE A 278 17.65 33.18 -5.26
C ILE A 278 19.09 33.67 -5.29
N SER A 279 19.45 34.57 -4.38
CA SER A 279 20.75 35.22 -4.37
C SER A 279 21.98 34.33 -4.12
N ASP A 280 21.78 33.11 -3.62
CA ASP A 280 22.82 32.10 -3.37
C ASP A 280 22.69 30.91 -4.34
N PHE A 281 22.14 31.16 -5.54
CA PHE A 281 21.95 30.14 -6.56
C PHE A 281 23.28 29.68 -7.17
N ASP A 282 23.51 28.40 -7.14
CA ASP A 282 24.53 27.64 -7.87
C ASP A 282 23.84 26.57 -8.66
N GLU A 283 23.91 26.64 -9.99
CA GLU A 283 23.15 25.75 -10.85
C GLU A 283 23.60 24.29 -10.71
N GLU A 284 24.90 24.04 -10.71
CA GLU A 284 25.45 22.67 -10.67
C GLU A 284 25.12 22.02 -9.33
N PHE A 285 25.30 22.73 -8.22
CA PHE A 285 24.98 22.26 -6.89
C PHE A 285 23.46 22.06 -6.70
N THR A 286 22.65 23.01 -7.19
CA THR A 286 21.17 22.92 -7.12
C THR A 286 20.66 21.72 -7.93
N ARG A 287 21.15 21.55 -9.14
CA ARG A 287 20.82 20.40 -10.00
C ARG A 287 21.19 19.09 -9.34
N TYR A 288 22.40 19.00 -8.79
CA TYR A 288 22.84 17.81 -8.05
C TYR A 288 21.88 17.45 -6.90
N GLN A 289 21.46 18.45 -6.11
CA GLN A 289 20.53 18.23 -5.00
C GLN A 289 19.14 17.78 -5.47
N ILE A 290 18.61 18.37 -6.54
CA ILE A 290 17.31 18.01 -7.12
C ILE A 290 17.37 16.56 -7.65
N GLU A 291 18.41 16.20 -8.39
CA GLU A 291 18.61 14.83 -8.91
C GLU A 291 18.78 13.81 -7.78
N HIS A 292 19.46 14.17 -6.70
CA HIS A 292 19.56 13.33 -5.52
C HIS A 292 18.19 13.10 -4.86
N ILE A 293 17.37 14.15 -4.70
CA ILE A 293 16.00 14.08 -4.17
C ILE A 293 15.09 13.27 -5.11
N ALA A 294 15.29 13.39 -6.42
CA ALA A 294 14.57 12.62 -7.43
C ALA A 294 14.96 11.12 -7.49
N GLY A 295 16.04 10.74 -6.80
CA GLY A 295 16.55 9.36 -6.82
C GLY A 295 17.35 9.01 -8.08
N LEU A 296 17.84 10.01 -8.82
CA LEU A 296 18.67 9.81 -10.01
C LEU A 296 20.16 9.71 -9.65
N ARG A 297 20.53 10.13 -8.45
CA ARG A 297 21.92 10.06 -7.93
C ARG A 297 21.95 9.45 -6.53
N GLY A 298 23.15 9.05 -6.11
CA GLY A 298 23.41 8.47 -4.79
C GLY A 298 22.69 7.12 -4.59
N GLY A 299 21.99 6.94 -3.49
CA GLY A 299 21.28 5.71 -3.12
C GLY A 299 20.05 5.36 -3.97
N ARG A 300 19.78 6.09 -5.05
CA ARG A 300 18.65 5.91 -5.98
C ARG A 300 17.27 5.88 -5.29
N THR A 301 17.16 6.53 -4.13
CA THR A 301 15.92 6.66 -3.37
C THR A 301 15.23 7.97 -3.73
N LYS A 302 14.02 7.91 -4.27
CA LYS A 302 13.18 9.09 -4.49
C LYS A 302 12.61 9.56 -3.16
N TYR A 303 12.93 10.80 -2.77
CA TYR A 303 12.45 11.37 -1.51
C TYR A 303 11.04 11.93 -1.65
N THR A 304 10.24 11.76 -0.60
CA THR A 304 8.91 12.37 -0.48
C THR A 304 8.97 13.63 0.40
N PRO A 305 8.05 14.59 0.23
CA PRO A 305 7.96 15.73 1.14
C PRO A 305 7.78 15.29 2.60
N PRO A 306 8.28 16.08 3.56
CA PRO A 306 8.04 15.80 4.98
C PRO A 306 6.56 15.82 5.32
N MET A 307 6.18 15.05 6.35
CA MET A 307 4.81 15.06 6.91
C MET A 307 4.47 16.45 7.49
N CYS A 308 3.19 16.78 7.53
CA CYS A 308 2.70 18.05 8.08
C CYS A 308 3.25 18.34 9.50
N LYS A 309 3.31 17.32 10.36
CA LYS A 309 3.88 17.45 11.71
C LYS A 309 5.35 17.89 11.68
N THR A 310 6.15 17.35 10.77
CA THR A 310 7.56 17.73 10.59
C THR A 310 7.67 19.16 10.07
N LEU A 311 6.84 19.56 9.10
CA LEU A 311 6.79 20.92 8.58
C LEU A 311 6.36 21.93 9.65
N GLN A 312 5.47 21.56 10.57
CA GLN A 312 5.08 22.37 11.73
C GLN A 312 6.27 22.56 12.67
N THR A 313 6.96 21.47 13.04
CA THR A 313 8.15 21.54 13.92
C THR A 313 9.24 22.45 13.37
N HIS A 314 9.41 22.47 12.05
CA HIS A 314 10.41 23.31 11.38
C HIS A 314 9.87 24.68 10.92
N GLN A 315 8.66 25.08 11.37
CA GLN A 315 8.02 26.37 11.05
C GLN A 315 7.81 26.62 9.54
N VAL A 316 7.78 25.55 8.73
CA VAL A 316 7.47 25.62 7.29
C VAL A 316 5.95 25.59 7.04
N CYS A 317 5.18 25.06 7.99
CA CYS A 317 3.73 25.06 7.92
C CYS A 317 3.19 26.47 8.22
N VAL A 318 2.69 27.15 7.18
CA VAL A 318 2.15 28.50 7.29
C VAL A 318 0.72 28.53 6.79
N ASN A 319 -0.14 29.35 7.42
CA ASN A 319 -1.53 29.60 7.03
C ASN A 319 -2.35 28.32 6.73
N PRO A 320 -2.40 27.32 7.64
CA PRO A 320 -3.18 26.13 7.41
C PRO A 320 -4.66 26.45 7.25
N ASP A 321 -5.34 25.78 6.31
CA ASP A 321 -6.77 25.91 6.07
C ASP A 321 -7.55 24.68 6.59
N ARG A 322 -8.90 24.71 6.48
CA ARG A 322 -9.78 23.61 6.95
C ARG A 322 -9.46 22.25 6.32
N LEU A 323 -8.84 22.20 5.14
CA LEU A 323 -8.44 20.95 4.53
C LEU A 323 -7.19 20.38 5.22
N CYS A 324 -6.31 21.24 5.72
CA CYS A 324 -5.12 20.84 6.48
C CYS A 324 -5.47 20.07 7.76
N ASP A 325 -6.62 20.37 8.40
CA ASP A 325 -7.08 19.68 9.62
C ASP A 325 -7.39 18.18 9.38
N ARG A 326 -7.67 17.81 8.12
CA ARG A 326 -8.10 16.46 7.74
C ARG A 326 -7.03 15.64 7.03
N ILE A 327 -5.81 16.16 6.98
CA ILE A 327 -4.70 15.53 6.27
C ILE A 327 -3.42 15.63 7.10
N ASN A 328 -2.46 14.78 6.80
CA ASN A 328 -1.17 14.72 7.51
C ASN A 328 0.04 14.83 6.57
N HIS A 329 -0.19 15.06 5.26
CA HIS A 329 0.87 15.08 4.26
C HIS A 329 0.57 16.04 3.10
N PRO A 330 1.53 16.85 2.63
CA PRO A 330 1.32 17.84 1.56
C PRO A 330 0.79 17.26 0.24
N LEU A 331 1.29 16.10 -0.20
CA LEU A 331 0.79 15.45 -1.42
C LEU A 331 -0.67 14.99 -1.28
N SER A 332 -1.09 14.60 -0.08
CA SER A 332 -2.48 14.22 0.17
C SER A 332 -3.42 15.43 0.08
N TYR A 333 -2.96 16.60 0.52
CA TYR A 333 -3.68 17.85 0.32
C TYR A 333 -3.85 18.16 -1.17
N TYR A 334 -2.77 18.14 -1.92
CA TYR A 334 -2.74 18.47 -3.35
C TYR A 334 -3.69 17.59 -4.16
N ARG A 335 -3.64 16.27 -3.95
CA ARG A 335 -4.55 15.32 -4.62
C ARG A 335 -6.03 15.62 -4.31
N ARG A 336 -6.35 15.86 -3.04
CA ARG A 336 -7.73 16.17 -2.61
C ARG A 336 -8.22 17.47 -3.21
N ARG A 337 -7.34 18.47 -3.33
CA ARG A 337 -7.67 19.77 -3.91
C ARG A 337 -7.89 19.67 -5.42
N ILE A 338 -7.05 18.93 -6.14
CA ILE A 338 -7.23 18.66 -7.57
C ILE A 338 -8.57 17.98 -7.83
N TRP A 339 -8.87 16.91 -7.09
CA TRP A 339 -10.14 16.22 -7.21
C TRP A 339 -11.34 17.16 -6.99
N SER A 340 -11.27 18.03 -5.99
CA SER A 340 -12.31 19.03 -5.72
C SER A 340 -12.47 20.05 -6.86
N ILE A 341 -11.36 20.46 -7.49
CA ILE A 341 -11.36 21.39 -8.64
C ILE A 341 -11.97 20.69 -9.87
N GLN A 342 -11.58 19.47 -10.16
CA GLN A 342 -12.09 18.69 -11.30
C GLN A 342 -13.60 18.46 -11.16
N ARG A 343 -14.04 18.00 -9.99
CA ARG A 343 -15.46 17.78 -9.73
C ARG A 343 -16.30 19.03 -9.92
N ARG A 344 -15.82 20.19 -9.44
CA ARG A 344 -16.52 21.47 -9.64
C ARG A 344 -16.62 21.84 -11.13
N LYS A 345 -15.56 21.62 -11.91
CA LYS A 345 -15.59 21.86 -13.37
C LYS A 345 -16.60 20.95 -14.07
N GLU A 346 -16.67 19.69 -13.70
CA GLU A 346 -17.65 18.74 -14.25
C GLU A 346 -19.10 19.12 -13.89
N GLU A 347 -19.34 19.62 -12.67
CA GLU A 347 -20.64 20.11 -12.24
C GLU A 347 -21.04 21.38 -12.99
N GLU A 348 -20.09 22.30 -13.22
CA GLU A 348 -20.31 23.54 -14.00
C GLU A 348 -20.56 23.24 -15.50
N GLU A 349 -19.88 22.26 -16.09
CA GLU A 349 -20.10 21.82 -17.49
C GLU A 349 -21.48 21.15 -17.63
N LYS A 350 -21.86 20.31 -16.69
CA LYS A 350 -23.20 19.68 -16.68
C LYS A 350 -24.33 20.72 -16.55
N ALA A 351 -24.14 21.74 -15.72
CA ALA A 351 -25.10 22.82 -15.57
C ALA A 351 -25.24 23.63 -16.89
N LYS A 352 -24.14 23.96 -17.54
CA LYS A 352 -24.15 24.67 -18.85
C LYS A 352 -24.82 23.86 -19.97
N ASN A 353 -24.65 22.54 -19.97
CA ASN A 353 -25.28 21.68 -20.97
C ASN A 353 -26.77 21.43 -20.73
N GLN A 354 -27.27 21.67 -19.50
CA GLN A 354 -28.70 21.62 -19.16
C GLN A 354 -29.44 22.93 -19.51
N ASP A 355 -28.73 24.07 -19.51
CA ASP A 355 -29.32 25.38 -19.83
C ASP A 355 -29.33 25.68 -21.35
N ASN A 356 -28.85 24.78 -22.20
CA ASN A 356 -28.87 24.92 -23.65
C ASN A 356 -29.45 23.66 -24.35
N PRO A 357 -30.76 23.39 -24.20
CA PRO A 357 -31.39 22.21 -24.78
C PRO A 357 -31.76 22.34 -26.29
N ASP A 358 -31.50 23.50 -26.96
CA ASP A 358 -31.80 23.74 -28.35
C ASP A 358 -30.61 24.32 -29.12
N SER A 359 -29.81 23.41 -29.74
CA SER A 359 -29.01 23.73 -30.93
C SER A 359 -28.66 22.46 -31.72
#